data_cb5b0754d81f59e05320f9b51fed2c19
#
_entry.id   cb5b0754d81f59e05320f9b51fed2c19
#
_cell.length_a   1.000
_cell.length_b   1.000
_cell.length_c   1.000
_cell.angle_alpha   90.00
_cell.angle_beta   90.00
_cell.angle_gamma   90.00
#
_symmetry.space_group_name_H-M   'P 1'
#
loop_
_entity.id
_entity.type
_entity.pdbx_description
1 polymer ?
#
loop_
_entity_poly.entity_id
_entity_poly.type
_entity_poly.pdbx_seq_one_letter_code
_entity_poly.pdbx_strand_id
1 'polypeptide(L)'
;IRLAGIEGNIVVEEIEQTNVSVELQFGYNFKVNPYRGFIPQFGTWLRNNAKVLLVDGMIEKVSELDKILSRSYETKIPMIVIAQGYSEEVIATLHSNNSRGTFDILPVRLEGSLDSLNMLGDIAVVCGTDVVSTLKGDMLCFVDYDKLPLVEKISLTSDVLTVNNTKSRGGVISHLNYLSTRRKEQAENSTVTDVADLTTKRIQNLLAHVVKVGIPKGSVKAFKAPVDNTIR
;
A
#
# COMPACT_ATOMS: atom_id res chain seq x y z
N ILE A 1 -20.55 8.56 -7.06
CA ILE A 1 -20.14 8.30 -8.44
C ILE A 1 -19.63 9.57 -9.11
N ARG A 2 -20.33 10.72 -9.08
CA ARG A 2 -19.82 11.97 -9.68
C ARG A 2 -18.49 12.46 -9.11
N LEU A 3 -18.21 12.19 -7.82
CA LEU A 3 -16.97 12.60 -7.15
C LEU A 3 -15.83 11.58 -7.35
N ALA A 4 -16.14 10.30 -7.43
CA ALA A 4 -15.15 9.24 -7.61
C ALA A 4 -14.80 8.99 -9.08
N GLY A 5 -15.65 9.41 -10.03
CA GLY A 5 -15.58 8.99 -11.43
C GLY A 5 -16.17 7.58 -11.64
N ILE A 6 -16.22 7.14 -12.90
CA ILE A 6 -16.85 5.86 -13.28
C ILE A 6 -16.06 4.65 -12.69
N GLU A 7 -14.76 4.81 -12.46
CA GLU A 7 -13.83 3.76 -11.97
C GLU A 7 -13.34 4.03 -10.55
N GLY A 8 -13.92 5.00 -9.84
CA GLY A 8 -13.52 5.37 -8.49
C GLY A 8 -13.96 4.36 -7.44
N ASN A 9 -13.12 4.13 -6.46
CA ASN A 9 -13.42 3.26 -5.33
C ASN A 9 -14.10 4.04 -4.21
N ILE A 10 -15.20 3.52 -3.66
CA ILE A 10 -15.93 4.12 -2.54
C ILE A 10 -15.70 3.27 -1.30
N VAL A 11 -15.07 3.84 -0.30
CA VAL A 11 -14.83 3.18 0.99
C VAL A 11 -15.79 3.78 2.03
N VAL A 12 -16.58 2.92 2.67
CA VAL A 12 -17.50 3.31 3.75
C VAL A 12 -16.84 2.96 5.08
N GLU A 13 -16.60 3.97 5.92
CA GLU A 13 -15.97 3.83 7.25
C GLU A 13 -16.93 4.30 8.35
N GLU A 14 -16.91 3.63 9.50
CA GLU A 14 -17.60 4.12 10.71
C GLU A 14 -16.77 5.23 11.37
N ILE A 15 -17.43 6.35 11.65
CA ILE A 15 -16.80 7.50 12.32
C ILE A 15 -17.50 7.84 13.62
N GLU A 16 -16.79 8.49 14.56
CA GLU A 16 -17.35 8.93 15.85
C GLU A 16 -18.15 10.23 15.76
N GLN A 17 -18.15 10.87 14.60
CA GLN A 17 -18.90 12.09 14.35
C GLN A 17 -20.41 11.80 14.16
N THR A 18 -21.23 12.78 14.52
CA THR A 18 -22.71 12.68 14.41
C THR A 18 -23.24 12.86 12.99
N ASN A 19 -22.45 13.41 12.09
CA ASN A 19 -22.87 13.69 10.72
C ASN A 19 -22.12 12.80 9.72
N VAL A 20 -22.79 12.44 8.62
CA VAL A 20 -22.16 11.77 7.49
C VAL A 20 -21.10 12.71 6.88
N SER A 21 -19.88 12.26 6.77
CA SER A 21 -18.81 12.98 6.07
C SER A 21 -18.49 12.32 4.74
N VAL A 22 -18.26 13.12 3.72
CA VAL A 22 -17.78 12.64 2.42
C VAL A 22 -16.45 13.31 2.16
N GLU A 23 -15.38 12.52 2.15
CA GLU A 23 -14.02 12.99 1.93
C GLU A 23 -13.48 12.41 0.63
N LEU A 24 -13.06 13.27 -0.28
CA LEU A 24 -12.35 12.85 -1.48
C LEU A 24 -10.89 12.64 -1.12
N GLN A 25 -10.44 11.41 -1.03
CA GLN A 25 -9.03 11.09 -0.85
C GLN A 25 -8.41 10.70 -2.19
N PHE A 26 -7.45 11.50 -2.62
CA PHE A 26 -6.61 11.13 -3.76
C PHE A 26 -5.53 10.17 -3.25
N GLY A 27 -5.53 8.96 -3.77
CA GLY A 27 -4.54 7.96 -3.40
C GLY A 27 -4.78 6.63 -4.09
N TYR A 28 -3.75 5.81 -4.12
CA TYR A 28 -3.78 4.47 -4.69
C TYR A 28 -3.97 3.46 -3.57
N ASN A 29 -4.90 2.52 -3.73
CA ASN A 29 -5.25 1.54 -2.72
C ASN A 29 -4.75 0.16 -3.10
N PHE A 30 -4.12 -0.49 -2.13
CA PHE A 30 -3.61 -1.84 -2.26
C PHE A 30 -4.07 -2.68 -1.07
N LYS A 31 -4.57 -3.89 -1.36
CA LYS A 31 -4.92 -4.82 -0.30
C LYS A 31 -3.67 -5.56 0.17
N VAL A 32 -3.33 -5.42 1.45
CA VAL A 32 -2.10 -5.95 2.04
C VAL A 32 -2.38 -6.66 3.36
N ASN A 33 -1.40 -7.42 3.86
CA ASN A 33 -1.51 -8.15 5.13
C ASN A 33 -0.55 -7.55 6.17
N PRO A 34 -0.98 -6.56 6.96
CA PRO A 34 -0.13 -5.97 8.00
C PRO A 34 -0.04 -6.86 9.23
N TYR A 35 1.05 -6.69 9.99
CA TYR A 35 1.15 -7.26 11.32
C TYR A 35 0.34 -6.40 12.30
N ARG A 36 -0.74 -6.95 12.83
CA ARG A 36 -1.73 -6.21 13.67
C ARG A 36 -1.12 -5.54 14.91
N GLY A 37 -0.05 -6.09 15.47
CA GLY A 37 0.65 -5.49 16.62
C GLY A 37 1.30 -4.13 16.36
N PHE A 38 1.42 -3.72 15.10
CA PHE A 38 2.01 -2.44 14.69
C PHE A 38 0.96 -1.37 14.35
N ILE A 39 -0.31 -1.75 14.30
CA ILE A 39 -1.41 -0.84 14.01
C ILE A 39 -2.17 -0.55 15.31
N PRO A 40 -2.59 0.70 15.59
CA PRO A 40 -3.45 0.99 16.71
C PRO A 40 -4.72 0.12 16.70
N GLN A 41 -5.13 -0.37 17.86
CA GLN A 41 -6.18 -1.39 18.01
C GLN A 41 -7.55 -0.99 17.37
N PHE A 42 -7.82 0.31 17.26
CA PHE A 42 -9.02 0.88 16.62
C PHE A 42 -8.66 2.05 15.71
N GLY A 43 -7.62 1.91 14.90
CA GLY A 43 -7.15 3.07 14.17
C GLY A 43 -6.47 2.75 12.85
N THR A 44 -6.10 3.82 12.22
CA THR A 44 -5.31 3.84 11.00
C THR A 44 -3.88 4.22 11.36
N TRP A 45 -2.91 3.46 10.87
CA TRP A 45 -1.53 3.94 10.84
C TRP A 45 -1.44 4.97 9.71
N LEU A 46 -1.31 6.25 10.08
CA LEU A 46 -1.24 7.37 9.14
C LEU A 46 0.06 8.12 9.37
N ARG A 47 0.85 8.28 8.31
CA ARG A 47 2.11 9.05 8.35
C ARG A 47 2.25 9.93 7.12
N ASN A 48 2.76 11.12 7.37
CA ASN A 48 3.20 12.04 6.32
C ASN A 48 4.72 11.94 6.17
N ASN A 49 5.21 12.08 4.94
CA ASN A 49 6.65 12.01 4.64
C ASN A 49 7.29 10.73 5.17
N ALA A 50 6.70 9.59 4.82
CA ALA A 50 7.21 8.28 5.21
C ALA A 50 8.14 7.71 4.13
N LYS A 51 9.22 7.04 4.56
CA LYS A 51 10.08 6.27 3.66
C LYS A 51 9.44 4.92 3.34
N VAL A 52 9.71 4.43 2.13
CA VAL A 52 9.18 3.14 1.65
C VAL A 52 10.33 2.25 1.22
N LEU A 53 10.31 1.01 1.71
CA LEU A 53 11.20 -0.06 1.30
C LEU A 53 10.36 -1.24 0.80
N LEU A 54 10.63 -1.68 -0.40
CA LEU A 54 9.95 -2.80 -1.05
C LEU A 54 10.95 -3.93 -1.28
N VAL A 55 10.63 -5.12 -0.80
CA VAL A 55 11.50 -6.30 -0.86
C VAL A 55 10.76 -7.46 -1.51
N ASP A 56 11.29 -7.94 -2.62
CA ASP A 56 10.85 -9.18 -3.26
C ASP A 56 11.61 -10.35 -2.63
N GLY A 57 11.10 -10.79 -1.51
CA GLY A 57 11.70 -11.86 -0.74
C GLY A 57 11.31 -11.81 0.74
N MET A 58 11.89 -12.73 1.49
CA MET A 58 11.74 -12.84 2.92
C MET A 58 12.88 -12.12 3.64
N ILE A 59 12.58 -11.40 4.69
CA ILE A 59 13.60 -10.80 5.59
C ILE A 59 13.81 -11.75 6.75
N GLU A 60 14.94 -12.46 6.73
CA GLU A 60 15.19 -13.55 7.66
C GLU A 60 15.94 -13.11 8.90
N LYS A 61 16.86 -12.16 8.77
CA LYS A 61 17.76 -11.72 9.85
C LYS A 61 17.68 -10.22 10.08
N VAL A 62 17.74 -9.82 11.35
CA VAL A 62 17.79 -8.41 11.74
C VAL A 62 18.99 -7.70 11.12
N SER A 63 20.13 -8.40 10.98
CA SER A 63 21.36 -7.86 10.38
C SER A 63 21.21 -7.41 8.93
N GLU A 64 20.22 -7.92 8.20
CA GLU A 64 19.92 -7.45 6.86
C GLU A 64 19.40 -6.00 6.85
N LEU A 65 18.78 -5.58 7.94
CA LEU A 65 18.20 -4.25 8.13
C LEU A 65 19.09 -3.30 8.95
N ASP A 66 20.24 -3.71 9.46
CA ASP A 66 21.04 -2.96 10.42
C ASP A 66 21.28 -1.49 10.02
N LYS A 67 21.69 -1.25 8.78
CA LYS A 67 21.92 0.10 8.27
C LYS A 67 20.64 0.92 8.22
N ILE A 68 19.55 0.28 7.81
CA ILE A 68 18.22 0.92 7.71
C ILE A 68 17.70 1.26 9.09
N LEU A 69 17.81 0.34 10.05
CA LEU A 69 17.38 0.54 11.43
C LEU A 69 18.20 1.65 12.13
N SER A 70 19.51 1.66 11.93
CA SER A 70 20.41 2.69 12.47
C SER A 70 20.03 4.07 11.93
N ARG A 71 19.82 4.21 10.64
CA ARG A 71 19.43 5.50 10.02
C ARG A 71 18.00 5.90 10.41
N SER A 72 17.06 4.96 10.52
CA SER A 72 15.71 5.23 11.01
C SER A 72 15.74 5.73 12.47
N TYR A 73 16.63 5.19 13.29
CA TYR A 73 16.84 5.67 14.66
C TYR A 73 17.34 7.12 14.70
N GLU A 74 18.29 7.47 13.85
CA GLU A 74 18.86 8.81 13.78
C GLU A 74 17.87 9.84 13.24
N THR A 75 17.17 9.51 12.17
CA THR A 75 16.31 10.45 11.43
C THR A 75 14.92 10.57 12.02
N LYS A 76 14.45 9.53 12.73
CA LYS A 76 13.07 9.41 13.24
C LYS A 76 11.99 9.54 12.16
N ILE A 77 12.36 9.38 10.89
CA ILE A 77 11.41 9.40 9.78
C ILE A 77 10.61 8.10 9.80
N PRO A 78 9.27 8.15 9.79
CA PRO A 78 8.46 6.94 9.73
C PRO A 78 8.74 6.16 8.43
N MET A 79 8.67 4.84 8.50
CA MET A 79 8.94 3.97 7.38
C MET A 79 7.92 2.85 7.29
N ILE A 80 7.57 2.47 6.06
CA ILE A 80 6.88 1.22 5.77
C ILE A 80 7.85 0.29 5.04
N VAL A 81 7.89 -0.96 5.48
CA VAL A 81 8.66 -2.02 4.84
C VAL A 81 7.67 -3.06 4.35
N ILE A 82 7.65 -3.32 3.05
CA ILE A 82 6.77 -4.31 2.44
C ILE A 82 7.61 -5.44 1.89
N ALA A 83 7.37 -6.68 2.37
CA ALA A 83 8.11 -7.87 1.98
C ALA A 83 7.18 -9.08 1.83
N GLN A 84 7.65 -10.16 1.22
CA GLN A 84 6.89 -11.41 1.15
C GLN A 84 6.72 -12.05 2.54
N GLY A 85 7.67 -11.84 3.44
CA GLY A 85 7.60 -12.32 4.81
C GLY A 85 8.73 -11.80 5.67
N TYR A 86 8.63 -12.14 6.95
CA TYR A 86 9.62 -11.79 7.98
C TYR A 86 9.78 -12.97 8.93
N SER A 87 10.99 -13.17 9.43
CA SER A 87 11.19 -14.11 10.54
C SER A 87 10.57 -13.57 11.84
N GLU A 88 10.28 -14.46 12.77
CA GLU A 88 9.75 -14.07 14.09
C GLU A 88 10.72 -13.16 14.84
N GLU A 89 12.03 -13.40 14.70
CA GLU A 89 13.08 -12.58 15.30
C GLU A 89 13.03 -11.12 14.79
N VAL A 90 12.88 -10.94 13.49
CA VAL A 90 12.78 -9.61 12.88
C VAL A 90 11.53 -8.89 13.38
N ILE A 91 10.37 -9.55 13.38
CA ILE A 91 9.11 -8.96 13.85
C ILE A 91 9.19 -8.60 15.34
N ALA A 92 9.72 -9.49 16.20
CA ALA A 92 9.87 -9.21 17.61
C ALA A 92 10.80 -8.02 17.87
N THR A 93 11.90 -7.91 17.12
CA THR A 93 12.86 -6.81 17.21
C THR A 93 12.21 -5.50 16.77
N LEU A 94 11.51 -5.46 15.64
CA LEU A 94 10.80 -4.27 15.16
C LEU A 94 9.73 -3.84 16.16
N HIS A 95 8.93 -4.78 16.67
CA HIS A 95 7.87 -4.50 17.63
C HIS A 95 8.42 -3.91 18.94
N SER A 96 9.47 -4.52 19.51
CA SER A 96 10.09 -4.04 20.74
C SER A 96 10.62 -2.61 20.60
N ASN A 97 11.26 -2.30 19.48
CA ASN A 97 11.83 -0.98 19.24
C ASN A 97 10.77 0.07 18.95
N ASN A 98 9.73 -0.26 18.16
CA ASN A 98 8.58 0.62 17.96
C ASN A 98 7.88 0.96 19.28
N SER A 99 7.65 -0.04 20.13
CA SER A 99 7.01 0.14 21.44
C SER A 99 7.83 1.04 22.37
N ARG A 100 9.16 1.08 22.23
CA ARG A 100 10.05 1.99 22.96
C ARG A 100 10.18 3.37 22.32
N GLY A 101 9.55 3.61 21.16
CA GLY A 101 9.73 4.85 20.40
C GLY A 101 11.12 5.02 19.79
N THR A 102 11.86 3.91 19.63
CA THR A 102 13.21 3.93 19.03
C THR A 102 13.14 4.37 17.58
N PHE A 103 12.18 3.86 16.83
CA PHE A 103 11.82 4.27 15.46
C PHE A 103 10.33 3.98 15.22
N ASP A 104 9.81 4.37 14.06
CA ASP A 104 8.43 4.11 13.62
C ASP A 104 8.46 3.36 12.28
N ILE A 105 8.55 2.03 12.35
CA ILE A 105 8.63 1.16 11.17
C ILE A 105 7.44 0.22 11.16
N LEU A 106 6.67 0.26 10.08
CA LEU A 106 5.53 -0.62 9.86
C LEU A 106 5.91 -1.77 8.92
N PRO A 107 6.03 -3.02 9.40
CA PRO A 107 6.18 -4.18 8.54
C PRO A 107 4.84 -4.60 7.94
N VAL A 108 4.84 -4.87 6.64
CA VAL A 108 3.68 -5.34 5.88
C VAL A 108 4.08 -6.57 5.09
N ARG A 109 3.25 -7.62 5.15
CA ARG A 109 3.46 -8.84 4.40
C ARG A 109 2.61 -8.87 3.13
N LEU A 110 3.22 -9.27 2.02
CA LEU A 110 2.54 -9.68 0.80
C LEU A 110 2.73 -11.19 0.61
N GLU A 111 1.66 -11.88 0.26
CA GLU A 111 1.77 -13.30 -0.07
C GLU A 111 2.65 -13.50 -1.32
N GLY A 112 3.38 -14.61 -1.39
CA GLY A 112 4.28 -14.92 -2.51
C GLY A 112 3.55 -15.38 -3.78
N SER A 113 2.44 -14.73 -4.14
CA SER A 113 1.69 -15.02 -5.36
C SER A 113 2.10 -14.09 -6.51
N LEU A 114 1.80 -14.48 -7.75
CA LEU A 114 2.05 -13.63 -8.91
C LEU A 114 1.31 -12.29 -8.81
N ASP A 115 0.11 -12.29 -8.25
CA ASP A 115 -0.68 -11.08 -8.01
C ASP A 115 0.02 -10.14 -7.05
N SER A 116 0.59 -10.67 -5.97
CA SER A 116 1.32 -9.89 -4.97
C SER A 116 2.63 -9.34 -5.53
N LEU A 117 3.34 -10.07 -6.38
CA LEU A 117 4.53 -9.57 -7.09
C LEU A 117 4.18 -8.43 -8.04
N ASN A 118 3.08 -8.58 -8.79
CA ASN A 118 2.57 -7.51 -9.65
C ASN A 118 2.17 -6.28 -8.82
N MET A 119 1.49 -6.49 -7.69
CA MET A 119 1.09 -5.43 -6.76
C MET A 119 2.32 -4.72 -6.18
N LEU A 120 3.38 -5.47 -5.82
CA LEU A 120 4.63 -4.88 -5.33
C LEU A 120 5.26 -3.96 -6.37
N GLY A 121 5.22 -4.36 -7.65
CA GLY A 121 5.65 -3.51 -8.78
C GLY A 121 4.78 -2.26 -8.95
N ASP A 122 3.46 -2.38 -8.80
CA ASP A 122 2.54 -1.24 -8.87
C ASP A 122 2.77 -0.26 -7.71
N ILE A 123 2.97 -0.77 -6.49
CA ILE A 123 3.35 0.05 -5.32
C ILE A 123 4.68 0.75 -5.57
N ALA A 124 5.66 0.08 -6.18
CA ALA A 124 6.95 0.67 -6.52
C ALA A 124 6.79 1.90 -7.43
N VAL A 125 6.00 1.77 -8.49
CA VAL A 125 5.71 2.88 -9.40
C VAL A 125 5.00 4.04 -8.69
N VAL A 126 4.02 3.74 -7.84
CA VAL A 126 3.28 4.75 -7.06
C VAL A 126 4.18 5.45 -6.05
N CYS A 127 5.09 4.73 -5.41
CA CYS A 127 6.04 5.30 -4.46
C CYS A 127 7.21 6.01 -5.16
N GLY A 128 7.46 5.73 -6.43
CA GLY A 128 8.62 6.24 -7.18
C GLY A 128 9.92 5.59 -6.72
N THR A 129 9.92 4.27 -6.54
CA THR A 129 11.07 3.48 -6.08
C THR A 129 11.20 2.19 -6.87
N ASP A 130 12.32 1.51 -6.68
CA ASP A 130 12.54 0.15 -7.16
C ASP A 130 12.25 -0.88 -6.07
N VAL A 131 12.01 -2.12 -6.50
CA VAL A 131 11.91 -3.28 -5.62
C VAL A 131 13.29 -3.89 -5.45
N VAL A 132 13.73 -4.05 -4.20
CA VAL A 132 14.93 -4.81 -3.85
C VAL A 132 14.62 -6.29 -4.06
N SER A 133 15.30 -6.95 -4.99
CA SER A 133 15.06 -8.34 -5.33
C SER A 133 16.35 -9.14 -5.40
N THR A 134 16.41 -10.22 -4.64
CA THR A 134 17.54 -11.16 -4.69
C THR A 134 17.69 -11.82 -6.07
N LEU A 135 16.58 -11.94 -6.82
CA LEU A 135 16.61 -12.44 -8.19
C LEU A 135 17.34 -11.50 -9.16
N LYS A 136 17.39 -10.20 -8.83
CA LYS A 136 18.18 -9.19 -9.57
C LYS A 136 19.63 -9.08 -9.06
N GLY A 137 19.97 -9.82 -8.01
CA GLY A 137 21.26 -9.75 -7.35
C GLY A 137 21.36 -8.65 -6.30
N ASP A 138 20.22 -8.03 -5.91
CA ASP A 138 20.20 -7.01 -4.87
C ASP A 138 20.38 -7.67 -3.50
N MET A 139 21.08 -6.98 -2.61
CA MET A 139 21.21 -7.39 -1.21
C MET A 139 20.67 -6.29 -0.31
N LEU A 140 19.79 -6.64 0.59
CA LEU A 140 19.10 -5.71 1.50
C LEU A 140 20.08 -4.90 2.37
N CYS A 141 21.17 -5.52 2.82
CA CYS A 141 22.21 -4.85 3.62
C CYS A 141 23.00 -3.76 2.86
N PHE A 142 22.87 -3.69 1.53
CA PHE A 142 23.48 -2.64 0.70
C PHE A 142 22.50 -1.54 0.30
N VAL A 143 21.25 -1.64 0.70
CA VAL A 143 20.26 -0.60 0.42
C VAL A 143 20.69 0.70 1.11
N ASP A 144 20.74 1.76 0.32
CA ASP A 144 21.03 3.10 0.79
C ASP A 144 19.74 3.76 1.31
N TYR A 145 19.66 3.89 2.63
CA TYR A 145 18.50 4.51 3.30
C TYR A 145 18.18 5.92 2.76
N ASP A 146 19.20 6.71 2.46
CA ASP A 146 19.01 8.10 2.05
C ASP A 146 18.39 8.20 0.64
N LYS A 147 18.58 7.18 -0.20
CA LYS A 147 17.95 7.07 -1.52
C LYS A 147 16.53 6.51 -1.50
N LEU A 148 16.08 5.97 -0.38
CA LEU A 148 14.69 5.50 -0.29
C LEU A 148 13.72 6.67 -0.49
N PRO A 149 12.61 6.46 -1.24
CA PRO A 149 11.66 7.52 -1.54
C PRO A 149 10.99 8.02 -0.28
N LEU A 150 10.72 9.30 -0.25
CA LEU A 150 9.90 9.95 0.76
C LEU A 150 8.51 10.21 0.17
N VAL A 151 7.55 9.41 0.57
CA VAL A 151 6.17 9.49 0.11
C VAL A 151 5.39 10.49 0.93
N GLU A 152 4.60 11.35 0.29
CA GLU A 152 3.92 12.48 0.93
C GLU A 152 2.95 12.04 2.03
N LYS A 153 2.13 11.01 1.76
CA LYS A 153 1.17 10.47 2.73
C LYS A 153 0.93 9.00 2.51
N ILE A 154 1.04 8.22 3.57
CA ILE A 154 0.72 6.80 3.59
C ILE A 154 -0.22 6.52 4.74
N SER A 155 -1.26 5.76 4.50
CA SER A 155 -2.13 5.24 5.54
C SER A 155 -2.40 3.76 5.35
N LEU A 156 -2.49 3.05 6.47
CA LEU A 156 -2.87 1.64 6.50
C LEU A 156 -4.03 1.47 7.49
N THR A 157 -5.15 1.04 6.97
CA THR A 157 -6.37 0.75 7.72
C THR A 157 -6.64 -0.73 7.57
N SER A 158 -6.71 -1.48 8.68
CA SER A 158 -7.00 -2.93 8.67
C SER A 158 -6.13 -3.73 7.66
N ASP A 159 -6.49 -3.70 6.39
CA ASP A 159 -5.84 -4.44 5.29
C ASP A 159 -5.68 -3.59 4.01
N VAL A 160 -6.05 -2.31 4.05
CA VAL A 160 -5.94 -1.40 2.90
C VAL A 160 -4.83 -0.39 3.12
N LEU A 161 -3.79 -0.50 2.30
CA LEU A 161 -2.72 0.48 2.17
C LEU A 161 -3.13 1.55 1.16
N THR A 162 -3.20 2.80 1.60
CA THR A 162 -3.45 3.95 0.73
C THR A 162 -2.17 4.78 0.62
N VAL A 163 -1.72 5.00 -0.59
CA VAL A 163 -0.52 5.77 -0.91
C VAL A 163 -0.90 7.02 -1.69
N ASN A 164 -0.49 8.18 -1.21
CA ASN A 164 -0.62 9.45 -1.91
C ASN A 164 0.79 10.03 -2.15
N ASN A 165 1.17 10.09 -3.41
CA ASN A 165 2.46 10.62 -3.83
C ASN A 165 2.29 11.36 -5.17
N THR A 166 2.23 12.69 -5.11
CA THR A 166 2.03 13.50 -6.31
C THR A 166 3.24 13.50 -7.22
N LYS A 167 4.44 13.26 -6.67
CA LYS A 167 5.71 13.25 -7.40
C LYS A 167 5.83 12.10 -8.40
N SER A 168 5.17 10.97 -8.13
CA SER A 168 5.22 9.78 -9.00
C SER A 168 4.17 9.78 -10.12
N ARG A 169 3.31 10.79 -10.19
CA ARG A 169 2.17 10.83 -11.12
C ARG A 169 2.55 10.57 -12.58
N GLY A 170 3.67 11.12 -13.04
CA GLY A 170 4.19 10.86 -14.39
C GLY A 170 4.56 9.40 -14.63
N GLY A 171 5.21 8.77 -13.65
CA GLY A 171 5.54 7.34 -13.69
C GLY A 171 4.30 6.45 -13.72
N VAL A 172 3.28 6.79 -12.93
CA VAL A 172 2.02 6.05 -12.90
C VAL A 172 1.30 6.14 -14.25
N ILE A 173 1.24 7.32 -14.88
CA ILE A 173 0.63 7.48 -16.22
C ILE A 173 1.38 6.63 -17.25
N SER A 174 2.71 6.65 -17.25
CA SER A 174 3.51 5.82 -18.16
C SER A 174 3.27 4.32 -17.93
N HIS A 175 3.17 3.91 -16.68
CA HIS A 175 2.89 2.52 -16.31
C HIS A 175 1.48 2.09 -16.71
N LEU A 176 0.47 2.94 -16.54
CA LEU A 176 -0.90 2.69 -17.02
C LEU A 176 -0.96 2.51 -18.54
N ASN A 177 -0.24 3.34 -19.29
CA ASN A 177 -0.14 3.18 -20.75
C ASN A 177 0.50 1.84 -21.13
N TYR A 178 1.58 1.45 -20.45
CA TYR A 178 2.21 0.14 -20.62
C TYR A 178 1.23 -1.01 -20.35
N LEU A 179 0.52 -0.99 -19.20
CA LEU A 179 -0.46 -2.01 -18.85
C LEU A 179 -1.63 -2.08 -19.85
N SER A 180 -2.08 -0.92 -20.33
CA SER A 180 -3.16 -0.83 -21.31
C SER A 180 -2.76 -1.44 -22.66
N THR A 181 -1.52 -1.20 -23.12
CA THR A 181 -0.96 -1.82 -24.32
C THR A 181 -0.85 -3.32 -24.14
N ARG A 182 -0.26 -3.78 -23.04
CA ARG A 182 -0.11 -5.20 -22.72
C ARG A 182 -1.45 -5.92 -22.64
N ARG A 183 -2.49 -5.29 -22.08
CA ARG A 183 -3.86 -5.85 -22.06
C ARG A 183 -4.41 -6.08 -23.47
N LYS A 184 -4.19 -5.13 -24.39
CA LYS A 184 -4.61 -5.29 -25.80
C LYS A 184 -3.90 -6.45 -26.48
N GLU A 185 -2.59 -6.55 -26.33
CA GLU A 185 -1.78 -7.65 -26.87
C GLU A 185 -2.21 -9.00 -26.31
N GLN A 186 -2.54 -9.07 -25.01
CA GLN A 186 -3.05 -10.28 -24.36
C GLN A 186 -4.43 -10.67 -24.90
N ALA A 187 -5.32 -9.71 -25.13
CA ALA A 187 -6.64 -9.96 -25.68
C ALA A 187 -6.59 -10.47 -27.13
N GLU A 188 -5.59 -10.04 -27.89
CA GLU A 188 -5.39 -10.50 -29.29
C GLU A 188 -4.73 -11.88 -29.38
N ASN A 189 -3.85 -12.23 -28.42
CA ASN A 189 -2.98 -13.39 -28.51
C ASN A 189 -3.36 -14.55 -27.56
N SER A 190 -4.33 -14.38 -26.65
CA SER A 190 -4.60 -15.35 -25.58
C SER A 190 -5.99 -15.94 -25.59
N THR A 191 -6.04 -17.26 -25.49
CA THR A 191 -7.21 -18.02 -25.02
C THR A 191 -7.32 -18.08 -23.49
N VAL A 192 -6.37 -17.44 -22.75
CA VAL A 192 -6.30 -17.46 -21.27
C VAL A 192 -6.87 -16.17 -20.72
N THR A 193 -8.11 -16.20 -20.28
CA THR A 193 -8.85 -15.07 -19.69
C THR A 193 -8.24 -14.55 -18.40
N ASP A 194 -7.64 -15.41 -17.57
CA ASP A 194 -7.17 -15.07 -16.23
C ASP A 194 -6.08 -13.98 -16.21
N VAL A 195 -5.16 -14.00 -17.17
CA VAL A 195 -4.05 -13.01 -17.23
C VAL A 195 -4.55 -11.63 -17.67
N ALA A 196 -5.52 -11.59 -18.57
CA ALA A 196 -6.16 -10.33 -18.98
C ALA A 196 -6.98 -9.71 -17.84
N ASP A 197 -7.63 -10.55 -17.03
CA ASP A 197 -8.39 -10.12 -15.84
C ASP A 197 -7.47 -9.54 -14.77
N LEU A 198 -6.30 -10.14 -14.53
CA LEU A 198 -5.29 -9.61 -13.61
C LEU A 198 -4.79 -8.24 -14.06
N THR A 199 -4.46 -8.07 -15.34
CA THR A 199 -4.01 -6.79 -15.89
C THR A 199 -5.11 -5.74 -15.78
N THR A 200 -6.37 -6.12 -15.98
CA THR A 200 -7.53 -5.22 -15.83
C THR A 200 -7.68 -4.75 -14.39
N LYS A 201 -7.58 -5.64 -13.41
CA LYS A 201 -7.61 -5.29 -11.97
C LYS A 201 -6.49 -4.33 -11.59
N ARG A 202 -5.28 -4.53 -12.10
CA ARG A 202 -4.14 -3.62 -11.86
C ARG A 202 -4.43 -2.22 -12.40
N ILE A 203 -4.94 -2.11 -13.63
CA ILE A 203 -5.32 -0.83 -14.21
C ILE A 203 -6.40 -0.16 -13.35
N GLN A 204 -7.43 -0.88 -12.93
CA GLN A 204 -8.48 -0.35 -12.06
C GLN A 204 -7.93 0.18 -10.74
N ASN A 205 -7.04 -0.55 -10.07
CA ASN A 205 -6.42 -0.12 -8.82
C ASN A 205 -5.59 1.16 -8.98
N LEU A 206 -4.94 1.35 -10.13
CA LEU A 206 -4.11 2.53 -10.41
C LEU A 206 -4.92 3.72 -10.94
N LEU A 207 -6.15 3.51 -11.40
CA LEU A 207 -7.07 4.58 -11.81
C LEU A 207 -7.98 5.05 -10.66
N ALA A 208 -8.07 4.26 -9.59
CA ALA A 208 -9.04 4.48 -8.54
C ALA A 208 -8.74 5.75 -7.72
N HIS A 209 -9.67 6.71 -7.82
CA HIS A 209 -9.81 7.75 -6.81
C HIS A 209 -10.69 7.21 -5.69
N VAL A 210 -10.31 7.45 -4.44
CA VAL A 210 -11.05 6.96 -3.28
C VAL A 210 -11.94 8.06 -2.76
N VAL A 211 -13.23 7.80 -2.69
CA VAL A 211 -14.19 8.58 -1.90
C VAL A 211 -14.43 7.86 -0.59
N LYS A 212 -14.01 8.45 0.52
CA LYS A 212 -14.34 7.96 1.85
C LYS A 212 -15.67 8.54 2.28
N VAL A 213 -16.62 7.67 2.63
CA VAL A 213 -17.89 8.05 3.22
C VAL A 213 -17.87 7.62 4.69
N GLY A 214 -17.71 8.59 5.59
CA GLY A 214 -17.78 8.37 7.03
C GLY A 214 -19.22 8.31 7.48
N ILE A 215 -19.64 7.21 8.12
CA ILE A 215 -20.99 7.01 8.67
C ILE A 215 -20.91 6.98 10.20
N PRO A 216 -21.79 7.69 10.93
CA PRO A 216 -21.81 7.68 12.39
C PRO A 216 -21.95 6.28 12.97
N LYS A 217 -21.21 5.97 14.04
CA LYS A 217 -21.33 4.70 14.77
C LYS A 217 -22.78 4.48 15.22
N GLY A 218 -23.28 3.27 15.03
CA GLY A 218 -24.67 2.89 15.36
C GLY A 218 -25.68 3.13 14.24
N SER A 219 -25.35 3.88 13.19
CA SER A 219 -26.23 4.16 12.05
C SER A 219 -25.95 3.25 10.84
N VAL A 220 -24.96 2.38 10.93
CA VAL A 220 -24.44 1.57 9.80
C VAL A 220 -25.53 0.73 9.14
N LYS A 221 -26.44 0.14 9.93
CA LYS A 221 -27.54 -0.67 9.38
C LYS A 221 -28.55 0.16 8.59
N ALA A 222 -28.74 1.44 8.95
CA ALA A 222 -29.68 2.34 8.30
C ALA A 222 -29.09 3.02 7.06
N PHE A 223 -27.73 3.23 7.03
CA PHE A 223 -27.07 3.97 5.96
C PHE A 223 -26.39 3.07 4.93
N LYS A 224 -25.94 1.85 5.27
CA LYS A 224 -25.33 0.92 4.30
C LYS A 224 -26.28 0.54 3.18
N ALA A 225 -27.52 0.22 3.48
CA ALA A 225 -28.47 -0.21 2.47
C ALA A 225 -28.75 0.85 1.38
N PRO A 226 -28.99 2.14 1.70
CA PRO A 226 -29.12 3.21 0.70
C PRO A 226 -27.83 3.51 -0.06
N VAL A 227 -26.67 3.43 0.59
CA VAL A 227 -25.36 3.70 -0.06
C VAL A 227 -25.02 2.60 -1.05
N ASP A 228 -25.20 1.34 -0.68
CA ASP A 228 -24.97 0.19 -1.56
C ASP A 228 -25.91 0.20 -2.78
N ASN A 229 -27.15 0.65 -2.62
CA ASN A 229 -28.09 0.80 -3.73
C ASN A 229 -27.78 1.98 -4.66
N THR A 230 -27.03 2.97 -4.20
CA THR A 230 -26.63 4.14 -5.00
C THR A 230 -25.33 3.88 -5.80
N ILE A 231 -24.60 2.83 -5.44
CA ILE A 231 -23.32 2.44 -6.05
C ILE A 231 -23.52 1.44 -7.21
N ARG A 232 -24.72 0.85 -7.36
CA ARG A 232 -25.05 -0.11 -8.45
C ARG A 232 -25.52 0.59 -9.71
#